data_d51fdbed6755da6695eefb1b70cf907d
#
_entry.id   d51fdbed6755da6695eefb1b70cf907d
#
_cell.length_a   1.000
_cell.length_b   1.000
_cell.length_c   1.000
_cell.angle_alpha   90.00
_cell.angle_beta   90.00
_cell.angle_gamma   90.00
#
_symmetry.space_group_name_H-M   'P 1'
#
loop_
_entity.id
_entity.type
_entity.pdbx_description
1 polymer ?
#
loop_
_entity_poly.entity_id
_entity_poly.type
_entity_poly.pdbx_seq_one_letter_code
_entity_poly.pdbx_strand_id
1 'polypeptide(L)'
;QIDRMRHAATRALIERRDVVIVASVSCIYGIGSLESYQSMTVPLKIGDKIEISELLKRFVELQYRRNDQNFIRGHFRVRGDNVEIFPAHYEDRAWRISFFGDEIEEIYEFDPLTGERVVKLEKATIFANSHYVTPRPTVLQAISLIKSELKQRLSVLEANNKLLAVSYTHLRAHETPCH
;
A
#
# COMPACT_ATOMS: atom_id res chain seq x y z
N GLN A 1 -3.18 1.44 16.76
CA GLN A 1 -2.56 0.26 17.37
C GLN A 1 -3.10 -1.05 16.75
N ILE A 2 -4.42 -1.25 16.69
CA ILE A 2 -5.05 -2.48 16.13
C ILE A 2 -4.60 -2.73 14.68
N ASP A 3 -4.61 -1.72 13.85
CA ASP A 3 -4.21 -1.84 12.45
C ASP A 3 -2.74 -2.28 12.30
N ARG A 4 -1.83 -1.71 13.10
CA ARG A 4 -0.44 -2.14 13.15
C ARG A 4 -0.31 -3.62 13.52
N MET A 5 -1.06 -4.08 14.53
CA MET A 5 -1.05 -5.48 14.95
C MET A 5 -1.56 -6.41 13.84
N ARG A 6 -2.58 -5.99 13.09
CA ARG A 6 -3.07 -6.75 11.92
C ARG A 6 -1.99 -6.87 10.85
N HIS A 7 -1.30 -5.77 10.51
CA HIS A 7 -0.18 -5.80 9.55
C HIS A 7 0.97 -6.70 10.04
N ALA A 8 1.34 -6.62 11.32
CA ALA A 8 2.37 -7.46 11.89
C ALA A 8 1.99 -8.95 11.86
N ALA A 9 0.74 -9.28 12.15
CA ALA A 9 0.22 -10.64 12.11
C ALA A 9 0.22 -11.20 10.67
N THR A 10 -0.28 -10.44 9.71
CA THR A 10 -0.29 -10.84 8.29
C THR A 10 1.12 -11.05 7.76
N ARG A 11 2.05 -10.14 8.07
CA ARG A 11 3.46 -10.30 7.72
C ARG A 11 4.06 -11.58 8.32
N ALA A 12 3.84 -11.83 9.61
CA ALA A 12 4.37 -13.00 10.28
C ALA A 12 3.89 -14.30 9.64
N LEU A 13 2.62 -14.38 9.22
CA LEU A 13 2.06 -15.53 8.50
C LEU A 13 2.71 -15.76 7.12
N ILE A 14 3.13 -14.69 6.47
CA ILE A 14 3.75 -14.76 5.13
C ILE A 14 5.24 -15.13 5.24
N GLU A 15 5.96 -14.53 6.19
CA GLU A 15 7.41 -14.68 6.32
C GLU A 15 7.84 -15.90 7.12
N ARG A 16 6.98 -16.38 8.03
CA ARG A 16 7.33 -17.43 9.00
C ARG A 16 6.38 -18.63 8.88
N ARG A 17 6.88 -19.83 9.19
CA ARG A 17 6.10 -21.08 9.22
C ARG A 17 5.71 -21.53 10.63
N ASP A 18 6.30 -20.91 11.64
CA ASP A 18 6.14 -21.24 13.06
C ASP A 18 5.16 -20.29 13.78
N VAL A 19 4.14 -19.81 13.07
CA VAL A 19 3.17 -18.83 13.56
C VAL A 19 1.77 -19.41 13.61
N VAL A 20 1.11 -19.23 14.75
CA VAL A 20 -0.32 -19.49 14.95
C VAL A 20 -0.98 -18.21 15.41
N ILE A 21 -2.08 -17.81 14.78
CA ILE A 21 -2.85 -16.61 15.16
C ILE A 21 -4.18 -17.04 15.74
N VAL A 22 -4.47 -16.53 16.94
CA VAL A 22 -5.78 -16.62 17.57
C VAL A 22 -6.42 -15.24 17.55
N ALA A 23 -7.53 -15.11 16.86
CA ALA A 23 -8.19 -13.82 16.64
C ALA A 23 -9.72 -13.97 16.63
N SER A 24 -10.42 -12.85 16.86
CA SER A 24 -11.86 -12.78 16.66
C SER A 24 -12.20 -12.93 15.17
N VAL A 25 -13.33 -13.53 14.88
CA VAL A 25 -13.87 -13.70 13.50
C VAL A 25 -14.00 -12.36 12.75
N SER A 26 -14.20 -11.28 13.48
CA SER A 26 -14.26 -9.93 12.90
C SER A 26 -12.96 -9.49 12.24
N CYS A 27 -11.83 -10.10 12.57
CA CYS A 27 -10.53 -9.76 11.98
C CYS A 27 -10.38 -10.20 10.51
N ILE A 28 -11.18 -11.19 10.05
CA ILE A 28 -11.13 -11.68 8.67
C ILE A 28 -11.97 -10.84 7.70
N TYR A 29 -12.89 -10.02 8.20
CA TYR A 29 -13.69 -9.16 7.33
C TYR A 29 -12.84 -8.05 6.71
N GLY A 30 -12.97 -7.90 5.40
CA GLY A 30 -12.26 -6.89 4.63
C GLY A 30 -10.78 -7.19 4.40
N ILE A 31 -10.30 -8.40 4.70
CA ILE A 31 -9.00 -8.86 4.21
C ILE A 31 -9.21 -9.30 2.76
N GLY A 32 -8.47 -8.69 1.84
CA GLY A 32 -8.45 -9.08 0.44
C GLY A 32 -7.85 -10.47 0.23
N SER A 33 -7.74 -10.90 -1.04
CA SER A 33 -7.06 -12.15 -1.39
C SER A 33 -5.61 -12.14 -0.89
N LEU A 34 -5.19 -13.24 -0.28
CA LEU A 34 -3.80 -13.44 0.16
C LEU A 34 -2.82 -13.32 -1.01
N GLU A 35 -3.19 -13.86 -2.17
CA GLU A 35 -2.39 -13.80 -3.39
C GLU A 35 -2.20 -12.35 -3.86
N SER A 36 -3.28 -11.56 -3.84
CA SER A 36 -3.20 -10.13 -4.17
C SER A 36 -2.29 -9.37 -3.21
N TYR A 37 -2.38 -9.66 -1.91
CA TYR A 37 -1.54 -9.00 -0.91
C TYR A 37 -0.06 -9.41 -1.05
N GLN A 38 0.21 -10.70 -1.32
CA GLN A 38 1.57 -11.19 -1.56
C GLN A 38 2.18 -10.63 -2.84
N SER A 39 1.38 -10.50 -3.90
CA SER A 39 1.84 -9.90 -5.17
C SER A 39 2.19 -8.42 -5.03
N MET A 40 1.66 -7.76 -4.00
CA MET A 40 1.94 -6.36 -3.68
C MET A 40 2.98 -6.24 -2.56
N THR A 41 4.12 -6.86 -2.76
CA THR A 41 5.31 -6.70 -1.93
C THR A 41 6.49 -6.24 -2.78
N VAL A 42 7.39 -5.49 -2.18
CA VAL A 42 8.64 -5.07 -2.83
C VAL A 42 9.82 -5.68 -2.05
N PRO A 43 10.35 -6.82 -2.54
CA PRO A 43 11.59 -7.34 -2.00
C PRO A 43 12.76 -6.46 -2.47
N LEU A 44 13.67 -6.14 -1.56
CA LEU A 44 14.89 -5.38 -1.81
C LEU A 44 16.07 -6.13 -1.21
N LYS A 45 17.18 -6.11 -1.92
CA LYS A 45 18.42 -6.71 -1.49
C LYS A 45 19.59 -5.77 -1.82
N ILE A 46 20.64 -5.81 -1.01
CA ILE A 46 21.89 -5.12 -1.31
C ILE A 46 22.44 -5.62 -2.65
N GLY A 47 22.81 -4.71 -3.54
CA GLY A 47 23.28 -4.97 -4.90
C GLY A 47 22.18 -5.01 -5.96
N ASP A 48 20.90 -4.89 -5.58
CA ASP A 48 19.81 -4.77 -6.55
C ASP A 48 19.91 -3.45 -7.32
N LYS A 49 19.70 -3.52 -8.63
CA LYS A 49 19.67 -2.34 -9.52
C LYS A 49 18.23 -1.92 -9.75
N ILE A 50 17.90 -0.77 -9.23
CA ILE A 50 16.58 -0.15 -9.37
C ILE A 50 16.72 1.36 -9.29
N GLU A 51 16.13 2.08 -10.24
CA GLU A 51 16.05 3.54 -10.14
C GLU A 51 15.22 3.97 -8.92
N ILE A 52 15.68 5.00 -8.22
CA ILE A 52 14.94 5.57 -7.07
C ILE A 52 13.51 5.94 -7.49
N SER A 53 13.35 6.54 -8.67
CA SER A 53 12.03 6.93 -9.23
C SER A 53 11.06 5.75 -9.35
N GLU A 54 11.56 4.60 -9.77
CA GLU A 54 10.79 3.35 -9.88
C GLU A 54 10.41 2.81 -8.50
N LEU A 55 11.37 2.79 -7.57
CA LEU A 55 11.10 2.36 -6.18
C LEU A 55 10.01 3.22 -5.54
N LEU A 56 10.06 4.55 -5.72
CA LEU A 56 9.07 5.46 -5.18
C LEU A 56 7.67 5.22 -5.77
N LYS A 57 7.56 4.92 -7.08
CA LYS A 57 6.28 4.52 -7.71
C LYS A 57 5.72 3.27 -7.05
N ARG A 58 6.55 2.25 -6.82
CA ARG A 58 6.13 1.03 -6.11
C ARG A 58 5.64 1.32 -4.70
N PHE A 59 6.29 2.22 -3.96
CA PHE A 59 5.82 2.62 -2.63
C PHE A 59 4.45 3.27 -2.66
N VAL A 60 4.17 4.12 -3.64
CA VAL A 60 2.85 4.72 -3.84
C VAL A 60 1.80 3.65 -4.18
N GLU A 61 2.15 2.67 -5.03
CA GLU A 61 1.27 1.53 -5.34
C GLU A 61 0.95 0.69 -4.10
N LEU A 62 1.92 0.54 -3.18
CA LEU A 62 1.75 -0.09 -1.87
C LEU A 62 1.01 0.79 -0.85
N GLN A 63 0.47 1.95 -1.28
CA GLN A 63 -0.28 2.89 -0.45
C GLN A 63 0.55 3.63 0.61
N TYR A 64 1.88 3.71 0.44
CA TYR A 64 2.70 4.63 1.23
C TYR A 64 2.57 6.05 0.70
N ARG A 65 2.68 7.02 1.58
CA ARG A 65 2.60 8.45 1.24
C ARG A 65 3.97 9.11 1.40
N ARG A 66 4.34 9.93 0.44
CA ARG A 66 5.54 10.75 0.59
C ARG A 66 5.28 11.90 1.57
N ASN A 67 6.12 12.00 2.59
CA ASN A 67 6.10 13.13 3.50
C ASN A 67 7.53 13.38 4.03
N ASP A 68 8.17 14.42 3.51
CA ASP A 68 9.56 14.73 3.86
C ASP A 68 9.66 15.51 5.19
N GLN A 69 8.57 16.10 5.69
CA GLN A 69 8.52 16.88 6.92
C GLN A 69 8.07 16.04 8.13
N ASN A 70 6.95 15.33 7.99
CA ASN A 70 6.38 14.52 9.06
C ASN A 70 6.52 13.04 8.72
N PHE A 71 7.62 12.43 9.21
CA PHE A 71 7.95 11.04 8.94
C PHE A 71 7.34 10.14 10.01
N ILE A 72 6.15 9.64 9.73
CA ILE A 72 5.39 8.72 10.58
C ILE A 72 5.12 7.40 9.85
N ARG A 73 4.60 6.43 10.57
CA ARG A 73 4.23 5.12 10.02
C ARG A 73 3.36 5.24 8.75
N GLY A 74 3.69 4.45 7.74
CA GLY A 74 3.03 4.49 6.44
C GLY A 74 3.50 5.60 5.51
N HIS A 75 4.58 6.31 5.90
CA HIS A 75 5.20 7.31 5.06
C HIS A 75 6.59 6.89 4.58
N PHE A 76 6.99 7.48 3.49
CA PHE A 76 8.38 7.47 3.02
C PHE A 76 8.86 8.90 2.75
N ARG A 77 10.16 9.08 2.78
CA ARG A 77 10.81 10.36 2.43
C ARG A 77 12.12 10.10 1.67
N VAL A 78 12.60 11.11 0.97
CA VAL A 78 13.83 11.03 0.17
C VAL A 78 14.76 12.16 0.60
N ARG A 79 16.02 11.80 0.84
CA ARG A 79 17.08 12.75 1.20
C ARG A 79 18.35 12.43 0.42
N GLY A 80 18.56 13.12 -0.71
CA GLY A 80 19.64 12.79 -1.64
C GLY A 80 19.47 11.36 -2.17
N ASP A 81 20.52 10.56 -2.06
CA ASP A 81 20.55 9.17 -2.48
C ASP A 81 20.00 8.19 -1.42
N ASN A 82 19.33 8.70 -0.40
CA ASN A 82 18.72 7.89 0.65
C ASN A 82 17.21 7.93 0.56
N VAL A 83 16.61 6.76 0.52
CA VAL A 83 15.17 6.56 0.62
C VAL A 83 14.86 5.97 1.99
N GLU A 84 14.02 6.62 2.76
CA GLU A 84 13.60 6.17 4.07
C GLU A 84 12.12 5.80 4.03
N ILE A 85 11.77 4.66 4.61
CA ILE A 85 10.39 4.18 4.71
C ILE A 85 10.08 3.74 6.14
N PHE A 86 8.89 4.11 6.62
CA PHE A 86 8.38 3.66 7.91
C PHE A 86 7.29 2.61 7.68
N PRO A 87 7.64 1.31 7.76
CA PRO A 87 6.72 0.23 7.46
C PRO A 87 5.48 0.21 8.38
N ALA A 88 4.35 -0.23 7.83
CA ALA A 88 3.05 -0.23 8.53
C ALA A 88 3.01 -1.12 9.79
N HIS A 89 3.84 -2.15 9.84
CA HIS A 89 3.89 -3.12 10.93
C HIS A 89 4.82 -2.75 12.09
N TYR A 90 5.70 -1.77 11.90
CA TYR A 90 6.60 -1.29 12.96
C TYR A 90 5.97 -0.17 13.79
N GLU A 91 6.46 -0.01 15.01
CA GLU A 91 6.04 1.04 15.93
C GLU A 91 7.08 2.15 16.04
N ASP A 92 8.34 1.76 16.14
CA ASP A 92 9.48 2.59 16.50
C ASP A 92 10.69 2.38 15.57
N ARG A 93 10.52 1.70 14.45
CA ARG A 93 11.59 1.38 13.50
C ARG A 93 11.23 1.81 12.10
N ALA A 94 12.20 2.38 11.43
CA ALA A 94 12.13 2.69 10.02
C ALA A 94 13.33 2.09 9.27
N TRP A 95 13.22 1.96 7.99
CA TRP A 95 14.30 1.48 7.13
C TRP A 95 14.86 2.62 6.31
N ARG A 96 16.19 2.65 6.18
CA ARG A 96 16.90 3.50 5.22
C ARG A 96 17.56 2.62 4.20
N ILE A 97 17.35 2.98 2.95
CA ILE A 97 17.90 2.35 1.75
C ILE A 97 18.80 3.38 1.12
N SER A 98 20.10 3.13 1.11
CA SER A 98 21.11 4.02 0.53
C SER A 98 21.47 3.52 -0.85
N PHE A 99 21.56 4.44 -1.80
CA PHE A 99 21.87 4.15 -3.19
C PHE A 99 23.24 4.70 -3.58
N PHE A 100 23.91 3.97 -4.45
CA PHE A 100 25.03 4.48 -5.23
C PHE A 100 24.64 4.41 -6.72
N GLY A 101 24.25 5.55 -7.30
CA GLY A 101 23.58 5.57 -8.60
C GLY A 101 22.24 4.83 -8.55
N ASP A 102 22.13 3.76 -9.35
CA ASP A 102 20.92 2.93 -9.43
C ASP A 102 21.02 1.63 -8.61
N GLU A 103 22.10 1.45 -7.85
CA GLU A 103 22.36 0.24 -7.08
C GLU A 103 22.13 0.47 -5.59
N ILE A 104 21.46 -0.47 -4.92
CA ILE A 104 21.29 -0.45 -3.46
C ILE A 104 22.60 -0.85 -2.79
N GLU A 105 23.23 0.11 -2.15
CA GLU A 105 24.50 -0.08 -1.45
C GLU A 105 24.30 -0.60 -0.02
N GLU A 106 23.31 -0.07 0.68
CA GLU A 106 23.08 -0.41 2.07
C GLU A 106 21.60 -0.34 2.44
N ILE A 107 21.15 -1.29 3.30
CA ILE A 107 19.84 -1.26 3.93
C ILE A 107 20.04 -1.42 5.43
N TYR A 108 19.42 -0.54 6.23
CA TYR A 108 19.47 -0.68 7.68
C TYR A 108 18.21 -0.16 8.37
N GLU A 109 17.94 -0.75 9.54
CA GLU A 109 16.94 -0.24 10.47
C GLU A 109 17.51 0.91 11.28
N PHE A 110 16.69 1.91 11.51
CA PHE A 110 17.02 3.04 12.38
C PHE A 110 15.82 3.49 13.20
N ASP A 111 16.09 4.14 14.32
CA ASP A 111 15.09 4.82 15.11
C ASP A 111 14.73 6.16 14.43
N PRO A 112 13.48 6.38 14.01
CA PRO A 112 13.08 7.61 13.31
C PRO A 112 13.15 8.88 14.18
N LEU A 113 13.19 8.75 15.51
CA LEU A 113 13.28 9.87 16.45
C LEU A 113 14.73 10.31 16.67
N THR A 114 15.62 9.35 16.94
CA THR A 114 17.03 9.64 17.23
C THR A 114 17.92 9.63 15.99
N GLY A 115 17.49 8.89 14.95
CA GLY A 115 18.28 8.65 13.75
C GLY A 115 19.34 7.56 13.93
N GLU A 116 19.43 6.93 15.11
CA GLU A 116 20.40 5.89 15.41
C GLU A 116 20.18 4.64 14.57
N ARG A 117 21.26 4.11 14.00
CA ARG A 117 21.26 2.83 13.30
C ARG A 117 21.14 1.69 14.31
N VAL A 118 20.23 0.76 14.05
CA VAL A 118 19.97 -0.37 14.93
C VAL A 118 20.53 -1.66 14.37
N VAL A 119 20.14 -2.02 13.15
CA VAL A 119 20.55 -3.27 12.50
C VAL A 119 20.79 -3.03 11.01
N LYS A 120 21.89 -3.59 10.48
CA LYS A 120 22.12 -3.69 9.05
C LYS A 120 21.39 -4.91 8.50
N LEU A 121 20.67 -4.73 7.39
CA LEU A 121 19.89 -5.76 6.73
C LEU A 121 20.56 -6.11 5.39
N GLU A 122 20.66 -7.40 5.07
CA GLU A 122 21.06 -7.85 3.74
C GLU A 122 19.89 -7.77 2.74
N LYS A 123 18.67 -7.94 3.24
CA LYS A 123 17.43 -7.91 2.48
C LYS A 123 16.30 -7.33 3.32
N ALA A 124 15.36 -6.68 2.66
CA ALA A 124 14.14 -6.18 3.27
C ALA A 124 12.96 -6.42 2.34
N THR A 125 11.82 -6.83 2.88
CA THR A 125 10.58 -6.96 2.10
C THR A 125 9.59 -5.93 2.59
N ILE A 126 9.21 -5.01 1.70
CA ILE A 126 8.23 -3.98 2.00
C ILE A 126 6.85 -4.50 1.64
N PHE A 127 5.98 -4.57 2.64
CA PHE A 127 4.58 -4.96 2.50
C PHE A 127 3.69 -3.75 2.30
N ALA A 128 2.52 -3.95 1.73
CA ALA A 128 1.55 -2.89 1.54
C ALA A 128 1.16 -2.21 2.87
N ASN A 129 0.96 -0.90 2.81
CA ASN A 129 0.53 -0.08 3.96
C ASN A 129 -0.96 -0.23 4.30
N SER A 130 -1.70 -0.97 3.48
CA SER A 130 -3.13 -1.26 3.68
C SER A 130 -3.42 -2.71 3.31
N HIS A 131 -4.37 -3.33 4.01
CA HIS A 131 -4.91 -4.63 3.62
C HIS A 131 -5.86 -4.54 2.41
N TYR A 132 -6.30 -3.33 2.08
CA TYR A 132 -7.22 -3.05 0.97
C TYR A 132 -6.48 -2.60 -0.30
N VAL A 133 -5.37 -3.26 -0.61
CA VAL A 133 -4.64 -2.98 -1.84
C VAL A 133 -5.19 -3.81 -2.98
N THR A 134 -5.40 -3.15 -4.10
CA THR A 134 -5.87 -3.79 -5.33
C THR A 134 -4.91 -3.47 -6.45
N PRO A 135 -4.43 -4.46 -7.20
CA PRO A 135 -3.54 -4.23 -8.34
C PRO A 135 -4.16 -3.26 -9.35
N ARG A 136 -3.37 -2.33 -9.87
CA ARG A 136 -3.84 -1.30 -10.80
C ARG A 136 -4.63 -1.82 -12.00
N PRO A 137 -4.26 -2.94 -12.66
CA PRO A 137 -5.06 -3.50 -13.75
C PRO A 137 -6.49 -3.85 -13.31
N THR A 138 -6.65 -4.44 -12.12
CA THR A 138 -7.95 -4.81 -11.55
C THR A 138 -8.81 -3.56 -11.28
N VAL A 139 -8.19 -2.49 -10.76
CA VAL A 139 -8.88 -1.20 -10.54
C VAL A 139 -9.36 -0.61 -11.87
N LEU A 140 -8.53 -0.61 -12.91
CA LEU A 140 -8.91 -0.10 -14.22
C LEU A 140 -10.04 -0.91 -14.85
N GLN A 141 -10.01 -2.23 -14.72
CA GLN A 141 -11.08 -3.11 -15.16
C GLN A 141 -12.39 -2.83 -14.41
N ALA A 142 -12.32 -2.70 -13.08
CA ALA A 142 -13.49 -2.36 -12.25
C ALA A 142 -14.11 -1.01 -12.67
N ILE A 143 -13.27 0.02 -12.91
CA ILE A 143 -13.74 1.32 -13.40
C ILE A 143 -14.46 1.19 -14.74
N SER A 144 -13.92 0.39 -15.66
CA SER A 144 -14.56 0.15 -16.96
C SER A 144 -15.92 -0.53 -16.82
N LEU A 145 -16.02 -1.55 -15.96
CA LEU A 145 -17.28 -2.26 -15.68
C LEU A 145 -18.31 -1.34 -15.03
N ILE A 146 -17.90 -0.56 -14.03
CA ILE A 146 -18.78 0.40 -13.35
C ILE A 146 -19.33 1.44 -14.34
N LYS A 147 -18.48 1.98 -15.23
CA LYS A 147 -18.94 2.92 -16.28
C LYS A 147 -19.94 2.29 -17.24
N SER A 148 -19.72 1.04 -17.62
CA SER A 148 -20.65 0.30 -18.51
C SER A 148 -21.99 0.06 -17.82
N GLU A 149 -21.98 -0.40 -16.56
CA GLU A 149 -23.17 -0.63 -15.77
C GLU A 149 -23.96 0.67 -15.51
N LEU A 150 -23.25 1.76 -15.19
CA LEU A 150 -23.84 3.08 -15.02
C LEU A 150 -24.58 3.51 -16.28
N LYS A 151 -23.96 3.39 -17.46
CA LYS A 151 -24.57 3.75 -18.74
C LYS A 151 -25.86 2.95 -19.00
N GLN A 152 -25.83 1.64 -18.76
CA GLN A 152 -27.02 0.79 -18.90
C GLN A 152 -28.12 1.20 -17.94
N ARG A 153 -27.76 1.47 -16.66
CA ARG A 153 -28.73 1.89 -15.65
C ARG A 153 -29.37 3.22 -15.98
N LEU A 154 -28.61 4.19 -16.45
CA LEU A 154 -29.13 5.49 -16.88
C LEU A 154 -30.09 5.34 -18.05
N SER A 155 -29.79 4.55 -19.07
CA SER A 155 -30.70 4.31 -20.21
C SER A 155 -32.03 3.70 -19.77
N VAL A 156 -32.02 2.77 -18.80
CA VAL A 156 -33.24 2.19 -18.24
C VAL A 156 -34.08 3.23 -17.47
N LEU A 157 -33.43 4.10 -16.70
CA LEU A 157 -34.12 5.16 -15.97
C LEU A 157 -34.72 6.22 -16.90
N GLU A 158 -34.01 6.58 -17.96
CA GLU A 158 -34.48 7.51 -19.00
C GLU A 158 -35.71 6.92 -19.73
N ALA A 159 -35.61 5.66 -20.17
CA ALA A 159 -36.73 4.97 -20.84
C ALA A 159 -38.01 4.88 -19.96
N ASN A 160 -37.83 4.84 -18.66
CA ASN A 160 -38.95 4.84 -17.67
C ASN A 160 -39.36 6.26 -17.21
N ASN A 161 -38.86 7.30 -17.85
CA ASN A 161 -39.15 8.72 -17.54
C ASN A 161 -38.81 9.14 -16.09
N LYS A 162 -37.83 8.47 -15.44
CA LYS A 162 -37.40 8.76 -14.06
C LYS A 162 -36.27 9.78 -14.04
N LEU A 163 -36.50 11.00 -14.54
CA LEU A 163 -35.47 12.02 -14.73
C LEU A 163 -34.77 12.45 -13.43
N LEU A 164 -35.48 12.52 -12.31
CA LEU A 164 -34.87 12.78 -11.01
C LEU A 164 -33.89 11.68 -10.58
N ALA A 165 -34.25 10.41 -10.83
CA ALA A 165 -33.37 9.30 -10.54
C ALA A 165 -32.14 9.29 -11.46
N VAL A 166 -32.26 9.68 -12.71
CA VAL A 166 -31.13 9.85 -13.64
C VAL A 166 -30.16 10.88 -13.11
N SER A 167 -30.65 12.08 -12.77
CA SER A 167 -29.80 13.16 -12.23
C SER A 167 -29.09 12.75 -10.94
N TYR A 168 -29.82 12.13 -10.00
CA TYR A 168 -29.27 11.69 -8.73
C TYR A 168 -28.23 10.60 -8.88
N THR A 169 -28.48 9.60 -9.73
CA THR A 169 -27.53 8.51 -9.99
C THR A 169 -26.26 9.01 -10.67
N HIS A 170 -26.40 9.93 -11.63
CA HIS A 170 -25.26 10.53 -12.30
C HIS A 170 -24.39 11.34 -11.35
N LEU A 171 -24.98 12.21 -10.53
CA LEU A 171 -24.26 13.00 -9.55
C LEU A 171 -23.52 12.12 -8.53
N ARG A 172 -24.19 11.14 -7.93
CA ARG A 172 -23.55 10.23 -6.97
C ARG A 172 -22.44 9.39 -7.56
N ALA A 173 -22.52 8.98 -8.82
CA ALA A 173 -21.43 8.27 -9.47
C ALA A 173 -20.17 9.14 -9.63
N HIS A 174 -20.32 10.47 -9.68
CA HIS A 174 -19.21 11.43 -9.67
C HIS A 174 -18.76 11.85 -8.26
N GLU A 175 -19.60 11.67 -7.25
CA GLU A 175 -19.28 11.96 -5.85
C GLU A 175 -18.56 10.80 -5.12
N THR A 176 -18.35 9.66 -5.77
CA THR A 176 -17.48 8.60 -5.25
C THR A 176 -16.02 8.90 -5.62
N PRO A 177 -15.42 9.78 -4.91
CA PRO A 177 -14.10 10.24 -5.20
C PRO A 177 -13.15 9.75 -4.15
N CYS A 178 -12.09 9.46 -4.57
CA CYS A 178 -10.86 10.09 -4.10
C CYS A 178 -10.95 10.76 -2.70
N HIS A 179 -10.97 9.96 -1.67
CA HIS A 179 -10.47 10.34 -0.37
C HIS A 179 -9.21 9.52 -0.06
#